data_b04322b3090683ce746e2948105b594c
#
_entry.id   b04322b3090683ce746e2948105b594c
#
_cell.length_a   1.000
_cell.length_b   1.000
_cell.length_c   1.000
_cell.angle_alpha   90.00
_cell.angle_beta   90.00
_cell.angle_gamma   90.00
#
_symmetry.space_group_name_H-M   'P 1'
#
loop_
_entity.id
_entity.type
_entity.pdbx_description
1 polymer ?
#
loop_
_entity_poly.entity_id
_entity_poly.type
_entity_poly.pdbx_seq_one_letter_code
_entity_poly.pdbx_strand_id
1 'polypeptide(L)'
;MGKIDLSINKVGLEHNIQKAKENNVIIPTIAQMQHPETIPEKIQAKLKNVGLWDVNPLNLFRITWKNEAKESGGLFQEVPNYVEIPSELSGVPCRIIAMAGKWFPTGCHKVGASFGCLAPRLVTGQFDANYHHAVWPSTGNYCPGGAFNSKLLAVDSVAILPAEMSKERFDWLSKIAGQVIAT
;
A
#
# COMPACT_ATOMS: atom_id res chain seq x y z
N MET A 1 20.42 11.45 -4.03
CA MET A 1 19.36 10.42 -4.12
C MET A 1 19.94 9.23 -4.88
N GLY A 2 20.17 8.09 -4.22
CA GLY A 2 20.74 6.90 -4.87
C GLY A 2 19.79 6.39 -5.95
N LYS A 3 20.33 5.99 -7.10
CA LYS A 3 19.54 5.32 -8.15
C LYS A 3 19.05 3.98 -7.59
N ILE A 4 17.76 3.66 -7.81
CA ILE A 4 17.24 2.33 -7.54
C ILE A 4 17.95 1.37 -8.49
N ASP A 5 18.58 0.35 -7.93
CA ASP A 5 19.15 -0.73 -8.75
C ASP A 5 17.98 -1.55 -9.32
N LEU A 6 17.93 -1.65 -10.64
CA LEU A 6 16.94 -2.42 -11.39
C LEU A 6 17.54 -3.69 -12.02
N SER A 7 18.75 -4.06 -11.63
CA SER A 7 19.33 -5.33 -12.06
C SER A 7 18.47 -6.52 -11.61
N ILE A 8 18.33 -7.53 -12.47
CA ILE A 8 17.46 -8.67 -12.19
C ILE A 8 18.25 -9.79 -11.54
N ASN A 9 17.85 -10.16 -10.33
CA ASN A 9 18.25 -11.43 -9.72
C ASN A 9 17.23 -12.51 -10.12
N LYS A 10 17.62 -13.38 -11.06
CA LYS A 10 16.71 -14.40 -11.62
C LYS A 10 16.20 -15.38 -10.58
N VAL A 11 17.06 -15.84 -9.67
CA VAL A 11 16.68 -16.83 -8.63
C VAL A 11 15.64 -16.24 -7.68
N GLY A 12 15.90 -15.05 -7.11
CA GLY A 12 14.95 -14.39 -6.23
C GLY A 12 13.65 -14.03 -6.94
N LEU A 13 13.71 -13.66 -8.23
CA LEU A 13 12.51 -13.39 -9.03
C LEU A 13 11.66 -14.66 -9.23
N GLU A 14 12.27 -15.80 -9.53
CA GLU A 14 11.56 -17.08 -9.67
C GLU A 14 10.85 -17.47 -8.36
N HIS A 15 11.51 -17.34 -7.21
CA HIS A 15 10.92 -17.56 -5.89
C HIS A 15 9.71 -16.63 -5.65
N ASN A 16 9.85 -15.34 -5.95
CA ASN A 16 8.79 -14.36 -5.78
C ASN A 16 7.59 -14.64 -6.70
N ILE A 17 7.84 -15.05 -7.95
CA ILE A 17 6.77 -15.43 -8.89
C ILE A 17 6.02 -16.66 -8.37
N GLN A 18 6.72 -17.67 -7.88
CA GLN A 18 6.09 -18.86 -7.32
C GLN A 18 5.21 -18.50 -6.11
N LYS A 19 5.77 -17.75 -5.16
CA LYS A 19 5.05 -17.31 -3.96
C LYS A 19 3.83 -16.44 -4.28
N ALA A 20 3.94 -15.54 -5.28
CA ALA A 20 2.84 -14.73 -5.76
C ALA A 20 1.70 -15.58 -6.36
N LYS A 21 2.02 -16.61 -7.15
CA LYS A 21 1.03 -17.53 -7.70
C LYS A 21 0.29 -18.31 -6.62
N GLU A 22 1.01 -18.87 -5.65
CA GLU A 22 0.44 -19.62 -4.52
C GLU A 22 -0.50 -18.78 -3.67
N ASN A 23 -0.25 -17.47 -3.57
CA ASN A 23 -1.04 -16.54 -2.76
C ASN A 23 -2.00 -15.66 -3.58
N ASN A 24 -2.19 -15.94 -4.88
CA ASN A 24 -3.03 -15.16 -5.79
C ASN A 24 -2.70 -13.67 -5.84
N VAL A 25 -1.42 -13.33 -5.68
CA VAL A 25 -0.94 -11.95 -5.73
C VAL A 25 -0.80 -11.51 -7.19
N ILE A 26 -1.41 -10.38 -7.52
CA ILE A 26 -1.24 -9.67 -8.79
C ILE A 26 -0.77 -8.27 -8.45
N ILE A 27 0.45 -7.92 -8.87
CA ILE A 27 1.02 -6.59 -8.64
C ILE A 27 0.53 -5.66 -9.74
N PRO A 28 -0.18 -4.57 -9.40
CA PRO A 28 -0.60 -3.58 -10.37
C PRO A 28 0.61 -2.83 -10.95
N THR A 29 0.48 -2.38 -12.19
CA THR A 29 1.45 -1.48 -12.79
C THR A 29 1.26 -0.05 -12.27
N ILE A 30 2.30 0.77 -12.33
CA ILE A 30 2.20 2.21 -12.00
C ILE A 30 1.15 2.91 -12.88
N ALA A 31 1.05 2.52 -14.17
CA ALA A 31 0.02 3.04 -15.07
C ALA A 31 -1.40 2.73 -14.56
N GLN A 32 -1.66 1.53 -14.07
CA GLN A 32 -2.97 1.17 -13.48
C GLN A 32 -3.26 1.92 -12.17
N MET A 33 -2.24 2.27 -11.39
CA MET A 33 -2.42 3.09 -10.19
C MET A 33 -2.75 4.56 -10.52
N GLN A 34 -2.19 5.09 -11.60
CA GLN A 34 -2.46 6.44 -12.10
C GLN A 34 -3.78 6.52 -12.86
N HIS A 35 -4.11 5.45 -13.60
CA HIS A 35 -5.25 5.29 -14.48
C HIS A 35 -6.07 4.05 -14.09
N PRO A 36 -6.79 4.08 -12.93
CA PRO A 36 -7.51 2.92 -12.43
C PRO A 36 -8.60 2.41 -13.38
N GLU A 37 -9.07 3.25 -14.29
CA GLU A 37 -9.98 2.89 -15.38
C GLU A 37 -9.40 1.82 -16.33
N THR A 38 -8.07 1.66 -16.36
CA THR A 38 -7.38 0.64 -17.16
C THR A 38 -7.27 -0.72 -16.46
N ILE A 39 -7.69 -0.81 -15.20
CA ILE A 39 -7.72 -2.09 -14.46
C ILE A 39 -8.77 -2.99 -15.10
N PRO A 40 -8.44 -4.28 -15.37
CA PRO A 40 -9.38 -5.19 -15.98
C PRO A 40 -10.73 -5.29 -15.22
N GLU A 41 -11.84 -5.25 -15.92
CA GLU A 41 -13.21 -5.31 -15.35
C GLU A 41 -13.40 -6.46 -14.37
N LYS A 42 -12.84 -7.63 -14.68
CA LYS A 42 -12.84 -8.82 -13.82
C LYS A 42 -12.23 -8.56 -12.43
N ILE A 43 -11.21 -7.68 -12.34
CA ILE A 43 -10.61 -7.26 -11.07
C ILE A 43 -11.49 -6.22 -10.39
N GLN A 44 -11.97 -5.22 -11.14
CA GLN A 44 -12.85 -4.17 -10.61
C GLN A 44 -14.13 -4.77 -10.01
N ALA A 45 -14.75 -5.74 -10.69
CA ALA A 45 -15.96 -6.42 -10.19
C ALA A 45 -15.73 -7.11 -8.82
N LYS A 46 -14.55 -7.69 -8.62
CA LYS A 46 -14.18 -8.31 -7.33
C LYS A 46 -13.88 -7.27 -6.25
N LEU A 47 -13.25 -6.15 -6.62
CA LEU A 47 -12.91 -5.07 -5.69
C LEU A 47 -14.12 -4.45 -5.00
N LYS A 48 -15.29 -4.42 -5.64
CA LYS A 48 -16.55 -3.91 -5.04
C LYS A 48 -16.89 -4.57 -3.71
N ASN A 49 -16.47 -5.82 -3.52
CA ASN A 49 -16.76 -6.62 -2.33
C ASN A 49 -15.58 -6.65 -1.33
N VAL A 50 -14.49 -5.93 -1.59
CA VAL A 50 -13.29 -5.90 -0.73
C VAL A 50 -13.24 -4.57 0.01
N GLY A 51 -13.21 -4.62 1.33
CA GLY A 51 -13.03 -3.45 2.19
C GLY A 51 -11.59 -2.94 2.16
N LEU A 52 -11.38 -1.64 2.43
CA LEU A 52 -10.05 -1.02 2.43
C LEU A 52 -9.10 -1.57 3.51
N TRP A 53 -9.64 -2.24 4.52
CA TRP A 53 -8.89 -2.85 5.62
C TRP A 53 -8.76 -4.37 5.49
N ASP A 54 -9.40 -4.97 4.48
CA ASP A 54 -9.34 -6.40 4.26
C ASP A 54 -7.94 -6.81 3.79
N VAL A 55 -7.41 -7.86 4.40
CA VAL A 55 -6.16 -8.48 3.97
C VAL A 55 -6.44 -9.30 2.70
N ASN A 56 -6.60 -8.59 1.60
CA ASN A 56 -6.88 -9.16 0.30
C ASN A 56 -5.91 -8.57 -0.75
N PRO A 57 -5.16 -9.40 -1.51
CA PRO A 57 -4.18 -8.92 -2.50
C PRO A 57 -4.76 -7.94 -3.53
N LEU A 58 -6.07 -7.98 -3.81
CA LEU A 58 -6.71 -7.02 -4.70
C LEU A 58 -6.62 -5.57 -4.20
N ASN A 59 -6.44 -5.34 -2.89
CA ASN A 59 -6.22 -4.01 -2.35
C ASN A 59 -4.92 -3.34 -2.84
N LEU A 60 -4.00 -4.08 -3.44
CA LEU A 60 -2.86 -3.50 -4.16
C LEU A 60 -3.30 -2.57 -5.30
N PHE A 61 -4.41 -2.88 -5.98
CA PHE A 61 -5.00 -2.03 -7.02
C PHE A 61 -5.63 -0.74 -6.47
N ARG A 62 -5.86 -0.64 -5.16
CA ARG A 62 -6.37 0.55 -4.49
C ARG A 62 -5.28 1.46 -3.93
N ILE A 63 -4.04 1.26 -4.29
CA ILE A 63 -2.95 2.19 -3.97
C ILE A 63 -2.98 3.36 -4.97
N THR A 64 -4.01 4.20 -4.85
CA THR A 64 -4.24 5.36 -5.72
C THR A 64 -5.00 6.46 -4.97
N TRP A 65 -4.79 7.72 -5.37
CA TRP A 65 -5.53 8.88 -4.86
C TRP A 65 -6.97 8.95 -5.37
N LYS A 66 -7.33 8.09 -6.33
CA LYS A 66 -8.65 8.10 -7.01
C LYS A 66 -9.67 7.15 -6.37
N ASN A 67 -9.35 6.48 -5.28
CA ASN A 67 -10.34 5.64 -4.59
C ASN A 67 -11.53 6.47 -4.13
N GLU A 68 -12.72 5.90 -4.24
CA GLU A 68 -13.94 6.49 -3.71
C GLU A 68 -14.43 5.77 -2.45
N ALA A 69 -15.31 6.45 -1.71
CA ALA A 69 -16.02 5.86 -0.59
C ALA A 69 -16.90 4.70 -1.05
N LYS A 70 -17.16 3.74 -0.15
CA LYS A 70 -18.05 2.61 -0.46
C LYS A 70 -19.46 3.09 -0.83
N GLU A 71 -19.93 4.14 -0.20
CA GLU A 71 -21.21 4.79 -0.42
C GLU A 71 -21.33 5.39 -1.83
N SER A 72 -20.20 5.75 -2.45
CA SER A 72 -20.11 6.30 -3.81
C SER A 72 -19.87 5.23 -4.87
N GLY A 73 -19.85 3.93 -4.49
CA GLY A 73 -19.60 2.81 -5.41
C GLY A 73 -18.41 1.95 -5.01
N GLY A 74 -17.47 2.47 -4.23
CA GLY A 74 -16.35 1.75 -3.64
C GLY A 74 -15.27 1.32 -4.63
N LEU A 75 -15.16 2.00 -5.78
CA LEU A 75 -14.12 1.77 -6.79
C LEU A 75 -13.24 3.01 -6.94
N PHE A 76 -13.37 3.70 -8.07
CA PHE A 76 -12.48 4.79 -8.46
C PHE A 76 -13.27 5.94 -9.07
N GLN A 77 -12.87 7.14 -8.73
CA GLN A 77 -13.37 8.38 -9.31
C GLN A 77 -12.38 8.95 -10.33
N GLU A 78 -12.84 9.89 -11.15
CA GLU A 78 -12.06 10.48 -12.23
C GLU A 78 -10.88 11.30 -11.71
N VAL A 79 -11.09 12.09 -10.65
CA VAL A 79 -10.09 12.98 -10.08
C VAL A 79 -9.58 12.46 -8.74
N PRO A 80 -8.33 12.77 -8.33
CA PRO A 80 -7.83 12.46 -7.01
C PRO A 80 -8.66 13.11 -5.88
N ASN A 81 -8.71 12.45 -4.72
CA ASN A 81 -9.36 13.04 -3.55
C ASN A 81 -8.55 14.23 -3.01
N TYR A 82 -9.16 15.40 -2.94
CA TYR A 82 -8.56 16.58 -2.36
C TYR A 82 -9.61 17.50 -1.73
N VAL A 83 -9.14 18.40 -0.90
CA VAL A 83 -9.92 19.55 -0.38
C VAL A 83 -9.18 20.82 -0.82
N GLU A 84 -9.89 21.73 -1.44
CA GLU A 84 -9.37 23.06 -1.74
C GLU A 84 -9.71 24.01 -0.59
N ILE A 85 -8.70 24.68 -0.06
CA ILE A 85 -8.87 25.70 0.98
C ILE A 85 -9.02 27.04 0.25
N PRO A 86 -10.20 27.68 0.34
CA PRO A 86 -10.48 28.93 -0.36
C PRO A 86 -9.63 30.09 0.18
N SER A 87 -9.37 31.06 -0.69
CA SER A 87 -8.55 32.24 -0.36
C SER A 87 -9.10 33.08 0.81
N GLU A 88 -10.42 33.04 1.00
CA GLU A 88 -11.12 33.72 2.11
C GLU A 88 -10.71 33.13 3.48
N LEU A 89 -10.40 31.85 3.53
CA LEU A 89 -9.91 31.19 4.76
C LEU A 89 -8.40 31.27 4.90
N SER A 90 -7.67 31.11 3.79
CA SER A 90 -6.22 31.07 3.82
C SER A 90 -5.55 32.45 3.89
N GLY A 91 -6.24 33.49 3.43
CA GLY A 91 -5.72 34.87 3.35
C GLY A 91 -4.62 35.06 2.29
N VAL A 92 -4.39 34.08 1.42
CA VAL A 92 -3.35 34.15 0.37
C VAL A 92 -3.96 34.03 -1.02
N PRO A 93 -3.44 34.75 -2.04
CA PRO A 93 -4.00 34.77 -3.39
C PRO A 93 -3.50 33.57 -4.23
N CYS A 94 -3.51 32.37 -3.64
CA CYS A 94 -3.15 31.13 -4.34
C CYS A 94 -4.11 30.00 -3.95
N ARG A 95 -4.23 29.01 -4.82
CA ARG A 95 -4.98 27.78 -4.53
C ARG A 95 -4.15 26.91 -3.60
N ILE A 96 -4.73 26.53 -2.48
CA ILE A 96 -4.15 25.55 -1.55
C ILE A 96 -4.93 24.26 -1.67
N ILE A 97 -4.27 23.20 -2.13
CA ILE A 97 -4.87 21.88 -2.33
C ILE A 97 -4.34 20.92 -1.27
N ALA A 98 -5.22 20.42 -0.42
CA ALA A 98 -4.92 19.39 0.57
C ALA A 98 -5.35 18.02 0.03
N MET A 99 -4.40 17.13 -0.26
CA MET A 99 -4.68 15.78 -0.75
C MET A 99 -5.27 14.91 0.36
N ALA A 100 -6.41 14.27 0.11
CA ALA A 100 -7.13 13.44 1.07
C ALA A 100 -6.79 11.96 0.90
N GLY A 101 -5.95 11.42 1.79
CA GLY A 101 -5.51 10.02 1.77
C GLY A 101 -6.45 9.04 2.50
N LYS A 102 -7.63 9.46 2.92
CA LYS A 102 -8.59 8.68 3.72
C LYS A 102 -9.01 7.37 3.04
N TRP A 103 -9.12 7.38 1.71
CA TRP A 103 -9.64 6.25 0.94
C TRP A 103 -8.57 5.29 0.43
N PHE A 104 -7.34 5.44 0.87
CA PHE A 104 -6.32 4.40 0.68
C PHE A 104 -6.60 3.19 1.60
N PRO A 105 -6.15 1.98 1.21
CA PRO A 105 -6.06 0.89 2.18
C PRO A 105 -5.33 1.33 3.45
N THR A 106 -5.76 0.87 4.61
CA THR A 106 -5.30 1.34 5.94
C THR A 106 -5.64 2.79 6.28
N GLY A 107 -6.48 3.46 5.49
CA GLY A 107 -6.89 4.84 5.73
C GLY A 107 -5.79 5.89 5.55
N CYS A 108 -4.66 5.54 4.92
CA CYS A 108 -3.53 6.44 4.77
C CYS A 108 -2.69 6.17 3.52
N HIS A 109 -2.28 7.24 2.83
CA HIS A 109 -1.41 7.18 1.64
C HIS A 109 -0.04 6.53 1.88
N LYS A 110 0.38 6.32 3.14
CA LYS A 110 1.66 5.68 3.48
C LYS A 110 1.75 4.23 2.97
N VAL A 111 0.62 3.58 2.71
CA VAL A 111 0.61 2.29 2.00
C VAL A 111 1.23 2.42 0.61
N GLY A 112 1.02 3.52 -0.11
CA GLY A 112 1.66 3.78 -1.40
C GLY A 112 3.18 3.99 -1.28
N ALA A 113 3.63 4.72 -0.25
CA ALA A 113 5.05 4.93 0.00
C ALA A 113 5.79 3.61 0.29
N SER A 114 5.22 2.76 1.15
CA SER A 114 5.80 1.45 1.49
C SER A 114 5.74 0.46 0.32
N PHE A 115 4.68 0.49 -0.50
CA PHE A 115 4.61 -0.26 -1.74
C PHE A 115 5.75 0.12 -2.70
N GLY A 116 5.98 1.42 -2.90
CA GLY A 116 7.07 1.92 -3.76
C GLY A 116 8.47 1.52 -3.27
N CYS A 117 8.65 1.22 -1.99
CA CYS A 117 9.91 0.70 -1.46
C CYS A 117 10.07 -0.81 -1.68
N LEU A 118 9.00 -1.60 -1.58
CA LEU A 118 9.06 -3.06 -1.58
C LEU A 118 8.84 -3.67 -2.97
N ALA A 119 7.80 -3.25 -3.70
CA ALA A 119 7.40 -3.88 -4.96
C ALA A 119 8.51 -3.86 -6.04
N PRO A 120 9.28 -2.76 -6.27
CA PRO A 120 10.36 -2.76 -7.23
C PRO A 120 11.44 -3.80 -6.93
N ARG A 121 11.72 -4.05 -5.66
CA ARG A 121 12.71 -5.04 -5.22
C ARG A 121 12.20 -6.47 -5.37
N LEU A 122 10.90 -6.70 -5.19
CA LEU A 122 10.26 -7.98 -5.44
C LEU A 122 10.27 -8.34 -6.93
N VAL A 123 9.87 -7.40 -7.80
CA VAL A 123 9.79 -7.65 -9.25
C VAL A 123 11.14 -7.73 -9.94
N THR A 124 12.22 -7.30 -9.28
CA THR A 124 13.60 -7.51 -9.75
C THR A 124 14.28 -8.71 -9.10
N GLY A 125 13.65 -9.35 -8.11
CA GLY A 125 14.23 -10.46 -7.35
C GLY A 125 15.33 -10.04 -6.36
N GLN A 126 15.60 -8.75 -6.21
CA GLN A 126 16.59 -8.26 -5.23
C GLN A 126 16.10 -8.40 -3.79
N PHE A 127 14.81 -8.45 -3.58
CA PHE A 127 14.19 -8.92 -2.36
C PHE A 127 13.59 -10.30 -2.65
N ASP A 128 14.16 -11.33 -2.07
CA ASP A 128 13.68 -12.70 -2.16
C ASP A 128 12.77 -12.98 -0.96
N ALA A 129 11.48 -13.16 -1.22
CA ALA A 129 10.47 -13.34 -0.19
C ALA A 129 10.59 -14.67 0.59
N ASN A 130 11.47 -15.59 0.17
CA ASN A 130 11.75 -16.82 0.91
C ASN A 130 12.83 -16.63 1.99
N TYR A 131 13.67 -15.58 1.87
CA TYR A 131 14.84 -15.38 2.74
C TYR A 131 14.81 -14.03 3.48
N HIS A 132 14.22 -13.01 2.85
CA HIS A 132 14.24 -11.66 3.41
C HIS A 132 12.95 -11.34 4.16
N HIS A 133 13.09 -10.57 5.24
CA HIS A 133 11.96 -9.97 5.96
C HIS A 133 11.93 -8.46 5.71
N ALA A 134 10.74 -7.92 5.46
CA ALA A 134 10.55 -6.50 5.31
C ALA A 134 10.43 -5.85 6.70
N VAL A 135 11.39 -5.00 7.07
CA VAL A 135 11.41 -4.33 8.38
C VAL A 135 10.85 -2.91 8.27
N TRP A 136 9.83 -2.61 9.08
CA TRP A 136 9.10 -1.36 9.05
C TRP A 136 9.17 -0.62 10.40
N PRO A 137 10.27 0.12 10.67
CA PRO A 137 10.37 0.94 11.88
C PRO A 137 9.68 2.29 11.64
N SER A 138 8.64 2.60 12.40
CA SER A 138 7.99 3.92 12.33
C SER A 138 6.99 4.13 13.45
N THR A 139 6.94 5.33 14.00
CA THR A 139 5.90 5.78 14.94
C THR A 139 4.55 6.07 14.25
N GLY A 140 4.57 6.34 12.95
CA GLY A 140 3.40 6.74 12.16
C GLY A 140 2.83 5.65 11.27
N ASN A 141 1.99 6.04 10.33
CA ASN A 141 1.27 5.14 9.43
C ASN A 141 2.15 4.43 8.38
N TYR A 142 3.46 4.73 8.33
CA TYR A 142 4.37 4.03 7.42
C TYR A 142 4.57 2.56 7.83
N CYS A 143 4.72 2.28 9.13
CA CYS A 143 4.82 0.93 9.65
C CYS A 143 3.54 0.10 9.37
N PRO A 144 2.31 0.54 9.73
CA PRO A 144 1.08 -0.15 9.34
C PRO A 144 0.94 -0.35 7.83
N GLY A 145 1.24 0.67 7.03
CA GLY A 145 1.20 0.56 5.56
C GLY A 145 2.18 -0.47 5.02
N GLY A 146 3.38 -0.53 5.60
CA GLY A 146 4.42 -1.49 5.23
C GLY A 146 4.05 -2.93 5.60
N ALA A 147 3.60 -3.16 6.83
CA ALA A 147 3.14 -4.47 7.28
C ALA A 147 1.96 -4.97 6.45
N PHE A 148 1.00 -4.08 6.13
CA PHE A 148 -0.14 -4.40 5.29
C PHE A 148 0.29 -4.80 3.87
N ASN A 149 1.14 -3.99 3.21
CA ASN A 149 1.68 -4.33 1.89
C ASN A 149 2.45 -5.64 1.90
N SER A 150 3.27 -5.87 2.92
CA SER A 150 4.01 -7.14 3.05
C SER A 150 3.05 -8.31 3.07
N LYS A 151 1.97 -8.22 3.85
CA LYS A 151 0.95 -9.27 3.93
C LYS A 151 0.24 -9.46 2.59
N LEU A 152 -0.14 -8.39 1.88
CA LEU A 152 -0.77 -8.46 0.56
C LEU A 152 0.14 -9.05 -0.51
N LEU A 153 1.45 -8.83 -0.38
CA LEU A 153 2.48 -9.33 -1.32
C LEU A 153 3.04 -10.70 -0.93
N ALA A 154 2.45 -11.35 0.09
CA ALA A 154 2.91 -12.63 0.65
C ALA A 154 4.37 -12.59 1.13
N VAL A 155 4.79 -11.48 1.73
CA VAL A 155 6.12 -11.23 2.29
C VAL A 155 6.05 -11.22 3.81
N ASP A 156 6.98 -11.87 4.47
CA ASP A 156 7.11 -11.77 5.92
C ASP A 156 7.66 -10.41 6.33
N SER A 157 7.14 -9.87 7.44
CA SER A 157 7.52 -8.55 7.91
C SER A 157 7.71 -8.47 9.41
N VAL A 158 8.55 -7.52 9.80
CA VAL A 158 8.77 -7.11 11.20
C VAL A 158 8.33 -5.66 11.36
N ALA A 159 7.33 -5.44 12.20
CA ALA A 159 6.87 -4.11 12.60
C ALA A 159 7.59 -3.68 13.87
N ILE A 160 8.22 -2.51 13.86
CA ILE A 160 8.92 -1.96 15.02
C ILE A 160 8.28 -0.64 15.41
N LEU A 161 7.79 -0.55 16.64
CA LEU A 161 7.06 0.61 17.16
C LEU A 161 7.55 0.96 18.58
N PRO A 162 7.49 2.25 18.97
CA PRO A 162 7.65 2.62 20.38
C PRO A 162 6.60 1.96 21.27
N ALA A 163 7.01 1.59 22.49
CA ALA A 163 6.13 0.91 23.43
C ALA A 163 4.89 1.73 23.85
N GLU A 164 5.00 3.07 23.74
CA GLU A 164 3.93 4.02 24.09
C GLU A 164 2.80 4.11 23.04
N MET A 165 2.93 3.40 21.92
CA MET A 165 1.87 3.40 20.91
C MET A 165 0.61 2.70 21.40
N SER A 166 -0.55 3.06 20.84
CA SER A 166 -1.83 2.52 21.29
C SER A 166 -1.92 1.00 21.17
N LYS A 167 -2.62 0.38 22.13
CA LYS A 167 -2.82 -1.06 22.15
C LYS A 167 -3.49 -1.58 20.88
N GLU A 168 -4.49 -0.83 20.36
CA GLU A 168 -5.20 -1.23 19.13
C GLU A 168 -4.26 -1.35 17.94
N ARG A 169 -3.23 -0.50 17.86
CA ARG A 169 -2.21 -0.56 16.81
C ARG A 169 -1.37 -1.82 16.92
N PHE A 170 -0.93 -2.18 18.14
CA PHE A 170 -0.21 -3.43 18.36
C PHE A 170 -1.08 -4.63 18.05
N ASP A 171 -2.33 -4.66 18.54
CA ASP A 171 -3.29 -5.75 18.30
C ASP A 171 -3.59 -5.95 16.81
N TRP A 172 -3.68 -4.87 16.03
CA TRP A 172 -3.91 -4.95 14.60
C TRP A 172 -2.66 -5.45 13.86
N LEU A 173 -1.48 -4.89 14.17
CA LEU A 173 -0.22 -5.31 13.53
C LEU A 173 0.12 -6.76 13.82
N SER A 174 -0.16 -7.25 15.02
CA SER A 174 0.06 -8.67 15.40
C SER A 174 -0.76 -9.66 14.57
N LYS A 175 -1.83 -9.20 13.90
CA LYS A 175 -2.65 -10.04 13.02
C LYS A 175 -2.08 -10.12 11.59
N ILE A 176 -1.23 -9.19 11.18
CA ILE A 176 -0.76 -9.08 9.79
C ILE A 176 0.75 -9.17 9.62
N ALA A 177 1.54 -8.68 10.56
CA ALA A 177 2.99 -8.81 10.55
C ALA A 177 3.43 -10.20 11.06
N GLY A 178 4.58 -10.69 10.60
CA GLY A 178 5.19 -11.91 11.12
C GLY A 178 5.70 -11.72 12.56
N GLN A 179 6.21 -10.51 12.87
CA GLN A 179 6.68 -10.14 14.20
C GLN A 179 6.38 -8.67 14.48
N VAL A 180 6.05 -8.35 15.74
CA VAL A 180 5.89 -6.98 16.23
C VAL A 180 6.83 -6.77 17.41
N ILE A 181 7.66 -5.73 17.35
CA ILE A 181 8.66 -5.39 18.36
C ILE A 181 8.31 -4.02 18.94
N ALA A 182 8.20 -3.96 20.26
CA ALA A 182 8.11 -2.70 21.01
C ALA A 182 9.51 -2.24 21.42
N THR A 183 9.84 -0.96 21.24
CA THR A 183 11.16 -0.36 21.58
C THR A 183 10.99 0.80 22.53
#